data_e8ff49c058e696963ee169465f4596ff
#
_entry.id   e8ff49c058e696963ee169465f4596ff
#
_cell.length_a   1.000
_cell.length_b   1.000
_cell.length_c   1.000
_cell.angle_alpha   90.00
_cell.angle_beta   90.00
_cell.angle_gamma   90.00
#
_symmetry.space_group_name_H-M   'P 1'
#
loop_
_entity.id
_entity.type
_entity.pdbx_description
1 polymer ?
#
loop_
_entity_poly.entity_id
_entity_poly.type
_entity_poly.pdbx_seq_one_letter_code
_entity_poly.pdbx_strand_id
1 'polypeptide(L)'
;MTRLSTCTYVQEKHNLIILGASGAGKTYLSCAFGIAACRNFYTVKYVRLPDLLNELAVARGEGIFQKVMKQYKRVSLLILDDWLLVPLSNTEARDLLEIVEARHKKASTIFSSQFAPAGWHGKIGEGTLADAILDRIVHDSYTIFIDGEDSMRKRKGIQA
;
A
#
# COMPACT_ATOMS: atom_id res chain seq x y z
N MET A 1 18.00 3.86 -1.04
CA MET A 1 17.58 3.40 0.30
C MET A 1 17.75 4.46 1.39
N THR A 2 18.82 5.23 1.36
CA THR A 2 19.00 6.31 2.35
C THR A 2 17.83 7.30 2.34
N ARG A 3 17.39 7.72 1.17
CA ARG A 3 16.23 8.60 1.02
C ARG A 3 14.96 8.02 1.65
N LEU A 4 14.76 6.71 1.50
CA LEU A 4 13.57 6.04 2.00
C LEU A 4 13.62 5.88 3.52
N SER A 5 14.80 5.60 4.07
CA SER A 5 14.96 5.42 5.51
C SER A 5 14.80 6.74 6.29
N THR A 6 15.06 7.89 5.63
CA THR A 6 14.85 9.20 6.25
C THR A 6 13.43 9.72 6.11
N CYS A 7 12.53 8.91 5.53
CA CYS A 7 11.13 9.27 5.32
C CYS A 7 10.92 10.47 4.39
N THR A 8 11.89 10.76 3.51
CA THR A 8 11.76 11.83 2.52
C THR A 8 10.55 11.58 1.63
N TYR A 9 10.29 10.30 1.27
CA TYR A 9 9.13 9.96 0.44
C TYR A 9 7.81 10.33 1.11
N VAL A 10 7.73 10.22 2.44
CA VAL A 10 6.52 10.62 3.18
C VAL A 10 6.35 12.14 3.12
N GLN A 11 7.43 12.87 3.34
CA GLN A 11 7.42 14.32 3.28
C GLN A 11 7.03 14.83 1.89
N GLU A 12 7.53 14.19 0.84
CA GLU A 12 7.24 14.56 -0.54
C GLU A 12 5.94 13.97 -1.09
N LYS A 13 5.23 13.16 -0.30
CA LYS A 13 3.95 12.56 -0.67
C LYS A 13 4.06 11.56 -1.82
N HIS A 14 5.18 10.86 -1.90
CA HIS A 14 5.37 9.78 -2.87
C HIS A 14 4.95 8.43 -2.27
N ASN A 15 4.53 7.52 -3.13
CA ASN A 15 4.16 6.17 -2.74
C ASN A 15 5.35 5.22 -2.90
N LEU A 16 5.30 4.08 -2.22
CA LEU A 16 6.24 2.98 -2.43
C LEU A 16 5.48 1.76 -2.92
N ILE A 17 6.05 1.08 -3.90
CA ILE A 17 5.56 -0.21 -4.37
C ILE A 17 6.62 -1.23 -4.04
N ILE A 18 6.29 -2.22 -3.21
CA ILE A 18 7.20 -3.29 -2.82
C ILE A 18 6.73 -4.56 -3.50
N LEU A 19 7.57 -5.10 -4.38
CA LEU A 19 7.25 -6.28 -5.18
C LEU A 19 8.12 -7.44 -4.79
N GLY A 20 7.53 -8.64 -4.72
CA GLY A 20 8.26 -9.85 -4.45
C GLY A 20 7.31 -11.00 -4.19
N ALA A 21 7.84 -12.22 -4.31
CA ALA A 21 7.07 -13.42 -4.05
C ALA A 21 6.68 -13.51 -2.57
N SER A 22 5.68 -14.34 -2.29
CA SER A 22 5.28 -14.63 -0.90
C SER A 22 6.49 -15.15 -0.12
N GLY A 23 6.67 -14.66 1.10
CA GLY A 23 7.80 -15.07 1.92
C GLY A 23 9.11 -14.37 1.61
N ALA A 24 9.12 -13.43 0.68
CA ALA A 24 10.34 -12.70 0.31
C ALA A 24 10.71 -11.57 1.26
N GLY A 25 9.89 -11.30 2.28
CA GLY A 25 10.19 -10.27 3.27
C GLY A 25 9.49 -8.94 3.05
N LYS A 26 8.46 -8.91 2.21
CA LYS A 26 7.72 -7.68 1.94
C LYS A 26 7.09 -7.08 3.21
N THR A 27 6.48 -7.93 4.01
CA THR A 27 5.84 -7.49 5.26
C THR A 27 6.88 -6.93 6.22
N TYR A 28 8.02 -7.61 6.35
CA TYR A 28 9.11 -7.14 7.19
C TYR A 28 9.58 -5.75 6.75
N LEU A 29 9.81 -5.57 5.47
CA LEU A 29 10.28 -4.28 4.93
C LEU A 29 9.23 -3.19 5.13
N SER A 30 7.96 -3.49 4.86
CA SER A 30 6.87 -2.54 5.06
C SER A 30 6.78 -2.08 6.49
N CYS A 31 6.90 -3.02 7.44
CA CYS A 31 6.88 -2.70 8.86
C CYS A 31 8.08 -1.87 9.28
N ALA A 32 9.25 -2.15 8.71
CA ALA A 32 10.45 -1.36 8.99
C ALA A 32 10.26 0.11 8.56
N PHE A 33 9.69 0.34 7.38
CA PHE A 33 9.34 1.69 6.94
C PHE A 33 8.32 2.34 7.87
N GLY A 34 7.32 1.58 8.33
CA GLY A 34 6.32 2.09 9.25
C GLY A 34 6.92 2.54 10.58
N ILE A 35 7.84 1.72 11.13
CA ILE A 35 8.52 2.06 12.38
C ILE A 35 9.36 3.33 12.21
N ALA A 36 10.09 3.45 11.11
CA ALA A 36 10.88 4.64 10.82
C ALA A 36 9.99 5.89 10.73
N ALA A 37 8.83 5.77 10.09
CA ALA A 37 7.89 6.89 9.99
C ALA A 37 7.35 7.29 11.36
N CYS A 38 7.01 6.30 12.21
CA CYS A 38 6.58 6.60 13.58
C CYS A 38 7.65 7.33 14.37
N ARG A 39 8.91 6.94 14.21
CA ARG A 39 10.02 7.63 14.87
C ARG A 39 10.20 9.06 14.40
N ASN A 40 9.71 9.37 13.21
CA ASN A 40 9.72 10.72 12.67
C ASN A 40 8.38 11.44 12.90
N PHE A 41 7.57 10.92 13.81
CA PHE A 41 6.30 11.52 14.27
C PHE A 41 5.20 11.56 13.22
N TYR A 42 5.28 10.71 12.19
CA TYR A 42 4.18 10.55 11.24
C TYR A 42 3.16 9.56 11.80
N THR A 43 1.90 9.77 11.47
CA THR A 43 0.86 8.79 11.77
C THR A 43 0.94 7.65 10.76
N VAL A 44 0.89 6.41 11.24
CA VAL A 44 1.05 5.23 10.40
C VAL A 44 -0.09 4.26 10.68
N LYS A 45 -0.60 3.64 9.62
CA LYS A 45 -1.59 2.57 9.74
C LYS A 45 -1.20 1.43 8.81
N TYR A 46 -1.13 0.23 9.37
CA TYR A 46 -0.84 -0.99 8.63
C TYR A 46 -2.11 -1.83 8.55
N VAL A 47 -2.41 -2.34 7.36
CA VAL A 47 -3.54 -3.27 7.19
C VAL A 47 -3.27 -4.14 5.96
N ARG A 48 -3.70 -5.40 6.03
CA ARG A 48 -3.74 -6.25 4.85
C ARG A 48 -4.98 -5.85 4.04
N LEU A 49 -4.85 -5.82 2.72
CA LEU A 49 -5.96 -5.41 1.88
C LEU A 49 -7.26 -6.20 2.12
N PRO A 50 -7.22 -7.53 2.24
CA PRO A 50 -8.46 -8.27 2.53
C PRO A 50 -9.12 -7.83 3.84
N ASP A 51 -8.31 -7.52 4.85
CA ASP A 51 -8.84 -7.07 6.15
C ASP A 51 -9.46 -5.68 6.04
N LEU A 52 -8.85 -4.78 5.27
CA LEU A 52 -9.41 -3.46 5.01
C LEU A 52 -10.78 -3.57 4.33
N LEU A 53 -10.86 -4.39 3.28
CA LEU A 53 -12.12 -4.56 2.54
C LEU A 53 -13.21 -5.14 3.43
N ASN A 54 -12.86 -6.09 4.29
CA ASN A 54 -13.81 -6.66 5.25
C ASN A 54 -14.25 -5.61 6.27
N GLU A 55 -13.32 -4.83 6.78
CA GLU A 55 -13.64 -3.76 7.73
C GLU A 55 -14.61 -2.74 7.13
N LEU A 56 -14.39 -2.36 5.87
CA LEU A 56 -15.28 -1.43 5.18
C LEU A 56 -16.67 -2.02 4.97
N ALA A 57 -16.76 -3.31 4.63
CA ALA A 57 -18.04 -3.97 4.46
C ALA A 57 -18.83 -4.01 5.78
N VAL A 58 -18.16 -4.37 6.89
CA VAL A 58 -18.77 -4.37 8.22
C VAL A 58 -19.22 -2.97 8.62
N ALA A 59 -18.36 -1.98 8.40
CA ALA A 59 -18.66 -0.58 8.73
C ALA A 59 -19.86 -0.06 7.95
N ARG A 60 -20.01 -0.46 6.69
CA ARG A 60 -21.17 -0.09 5.88
C ARG A 60 -22.46 -0.66 6.50
N GLY A 61 -22.42 -1.91 6.94
CA GLY A 61 -23.58 -2.55 7.60
C GLY A 61 -23.91 -1.91 8.95
N GLU A 62 -22.92 -1.38 9.65
CA GLU A 62 -23.10 -0.75 10.97
C GLU A 62 -23.37 0.75 10.88
N GLY A 63 -23.37 1.32 9.70
CA GLY A 63 -23.65 2.74 9.52
C GLY A 63 -22.48 3.67 9.87
N ILE A 64 -21.26 3.14 9.97
CA ILE A 64 -20.06 3.94 10.30
C ILE A 64 -19.02 3.94 9.18
N PHE A 65 -19.46 3.69 7.95
CA PHE A 65 -18.57 3.58 6.81
C PHE A 65 -17.69 4.82 6.62
N GLN A 66 -18.28 6.00 6.67
CA GLN A 66 -17.54 7.23 6.45
C GLN A 66 -16.52 7.50 7.56
N LYS A 67 -16.82 7.09 8.78
CA LYS A 67 -15.89 7.23 9.89
C LYS A 67 -14.64 6.37 9.67
N VAL A 68 -14.83 5.13 9.25
CA VAL A 68 -13.72 4.21 8.97
C VAL A 68 -12.92 4.70 7.75
N MET A 69 -13.61 5.09 6.67
CA MET A 69 -12.97 5.63 5.48
C MET A 69 -12.05 6.80 5.81
N LYS A 70 -12.52 7.70 6.68
CA LYS A 70 -11.76 8.88 7.07
C LYS A 70 -10.44 8.53 7.73
N GLN A 71 -10.41 7.48 8.54
CA GLN A 71 -9.18 7.02 9.18
C GLN A 71 -8.14 6.61 8.13
N TYR A 72 -8.56 5.88 7.10
CA TYR A 72 -7.65 5.44 6.04
C TYR A 72 -7.22 6.58 5.11
N LYS A 73 -8.07 7.57 4.92
CA LYS A 73 -7.75 8.72 4.09
C LYS A 73 -6.73 9.66 4.72
N ARG A 74 -6.68 9.74 6.04
CA ARG A 74 -5.96 10.80 6.76
C ARG A 74 -4.56 10.47 7.24
N VAL A 75 -4.26 9.21 7.53
CA VAL A 75 -2.95 8.87 8.08
C VAL A 75 -1.83 9.29 7.11
N SER A 76 -0.70 9.71 7.67
CA SER A 76 0.42 10.18 6.87
C SER A 76 1.03 9.06 6.03
N LEU A 77 1.09 7.85 6.58
CA LEU A 77 1.58 6.67 5.87
C LEU A 77 0.60 5.53 6.06
N LEU A 78 0.04 5.04 4.96
CA LEU A 78 -0.82 3.87 4.93
C LEU A 78 -0.07 2.71 4.28
N ILE A 79 0.01 1.58 4.97
CA ILE A 79 0.66 0.39 4.44
C ILE A 79 -0.43 -0.63 4.10
N LEU A 80 -0.56 -0.93 2.80
CA LEU A 80 -1.50 -1.91 2.29
C LEU A 80 -0.74 -3.16 1.89
N ASP A 81 -0.75 -4.16 2.77
CA ASP A 81 -0.10 -5.43 2.54
C ASP A 81 -1.02 -6.37 1.76
N ASP A 82 -0.46 -7.39 1.12
CA ASP A 82 -1.20 -8.33 0.27
C ASP A 82 -2.03 -7.62 -0.80
N TRP A 83 -1.44 -6.57 -1.39
CA TRP A 83 -2.12 -5.74 -2.38
C TRP A 83 -2.51 -6.56 -3.60
N LEU A 84 -3.81 -6.59 -3.88
CA LEU A 84 -4.40 -7.29 -5.03
C LEU A 84 -4.04 -8.77 -5.12
N LEU A 85 -3.90 -9.43 -3.96
CA LEU A 85 -3.68 -10.86 -3.91
C LEU A 85 -4.86 -11.63 -4.54
N VAL A 86 -6.07 -11.09 -4.36
CA VAL A 86 -7.32 -11.65 -4.86
C VAL A 86 -8.03 -10.59 -5.71
N PRO A 87 -8.73 -10.98 -6.79
CA PRO A 87 -9.50 -10.00 -7.57
C PRO A 87 -10.55 -9.28 -6.73
N LEU A 88 -10.83 -8.03 -7.11
CA LEU A 88 -11.78 -7.17 -6.40
C LEU A 88 -13.17 -7.23 -7.04
N SER A 89 -14.20 -7.07 -6.20
CA SER A 89 -15.54 -6.77 -6.70
C SER A 89 -15.60 -5.28 -7.10
N ASN A 90 -16.67 -4.88 -7.82
CA ASN A 90 -16.84 -3.48 -8.21
C ASN A 90 -16.96 -2.57 -7.00
N THR A 91 -17.68 -2.98 -5.96
CA THR A 91 -17.82 -2.19 -4.73
C THR A 91 -16.46 -2.01 -4.06
N GLU A 92 -15.68 -3.08 -3.97
CA GLU A 92 -14.34 -3.02 -3.39
C GLU A 92 -13.42 -2.10 -4.18
N ALA A 93 -13.47 -2.17 -5.51
CA ALA A 93 -12.66 -1.31 -6.38
C ALA A 93 -13.04 0.16 -6.20
N ARG A 94 -14.34 0.46 -6.08
CA ARG A 94 -14.80 1.83 -5.83
C ARG A 94 -14.34 2.35 -4.49
N ASP A 95 -14.39 1.52 -3.45
CA ASP A 95 -13.93 1.92 -2.13
C ASP A 95 -12.43 2.23 -2.14
N LEU A 96 -11.65 1.39 -2.81
CA LEU A 96 -10.21 1.61 -2.95
C LEU A 96 -9.90 2.87 -3.76
N LEU A 97 -10.64 3.12 -4.83
CA LEU A 97 -10.45 4.33 -5.61
C LEU A 97 -10.67 5.57 -4.74
N GLU A 98 -11.68 5.54 -3.89
CA GLU A 98 -11.96 6.66 -3.00
C GLU A 98 -10.80 6.94 -2.05
N ILE A 99 -10.20 5.89 -1.48
CA ILE A 99 -9.04 6.03 -0.59
C ILE A 99 -7.84 6.56 -1.38
N VAL A 100 -7.56 5.95 -2.53
CA VAL A 100 -6.41 6.32 -3.36
C VAL A 100 -6.51 7.77 -3.83
N GLU A 101 -7.70 8.20 -4.28
CA GLU A 101 -7.91 9.58 -4.70
C GLU A 101 -7.73 10.57 -3.55
N ALA A 102 -8.26 10.25 -2.38
CA ALA A 102 -8.13 11.12 -1.21
C ALA A 102 -6.67 11.29 -0.79
N ARG A 103 -5.85 10.26 -0.99
CA ARG A 103 -4.46 10.28 -0.58
C ARG A 103 -3.49 10.74 -1.66
N HIS A 104 -3.94 10.82 -2.90
CA HIS A 104 -3.10 11.18 -4.04
C HIS A 104 -2.48 12.56 -3.83
N LYS A 105 -1.14 12.64 -3.85
CA LYS A 105 -0.34 13.87 -3.63
C LYS A 105 -0.57 14.53 -2.27
N LYS A 106 -1.27 13.88 -1.35
CA LYS A 106 -1.56 14.41 -0.03
C LYS A 106 -0.95 13.59 1.09
N ALA A 107 -0.68 12.32 0.83
CA ALA A 107 -0.11 11.39 1.81
C ALA A 107 0.60 10.27 1.08
N SER A 108 1.40 9.49 1.78
CA SER A 108 2.14 8.37 1.19
C SER A 108 1.48 7.04 1.51
N THR A 109 1.47 6.15 0.52
CA THR A 109 0.94 4.80 0.68
C THR A 109 1.98 3.79 0.22
N ILE A 110 2.13 2.71 0.98
CA ILE A 110 2.98 1.58 0.59
C ILE A 110 2.07 0.47 0.08
N PHE A 111 2.31 0.03 -1.16
CA PHE A 111 1.59 -1.09 -1.75
C PHE A 111 2.55 -2.27 -1.82
N SER A 112 2.28 -3.31 -1.03
CA SER A 112 3.10 -4.52 -1.00
C SER A 112 2.38 -5.63 -1.75
N SER A 113 2.95 -6.09 -2.86
CA SER A 113 2.28 -7.00 -3.78
C SER A 113 3.20 -8.10 -4.30
N GLN A 114 2.63 -9.26 -4.60
CA GLN A 114 3.30 -10.32 -5.33
C GLN A 114 3.34 -10.05 -6.83
N PHE A 115 2.44 -9.19 -7.32
CA PHE A 115 2.26 -8.94 -8.75
C PHE A 115 2.74 -7.55 -9.11
N ALA A 116 3.46 -7.45 -10.24
CA ALA A 116 3.86 -6.15 -10.76
C ALA A 116 2.64 -5.34 -11.21
N PRO A 117 2.74 -4.00 -11.26
CA PRO A 117 1.60 -3.16 -11.65
C PRO A 117 0.95 -3.54 -12.97
N ALA A 118 1.70 -4.11 -13.91
CA ALA A 118 1.13 -4.60 -15.18
C ALA A 118 0.05 -5.65 -14.97
N GLY A 119 0.13 -6.42 -13.87
CA GLY A 119 -0.86 -7.44 -13.55
C GLY A 119 -2.02 -6.92 -12.69
N TRP A 120 -1.97 -5.69 -12.22
CA TRP A 120 -2.98 -5.16 -11.32
C TRP A 120 -4.30 -4.85 -12.00
N HIS A 121 -4.26 -4.45 -13.27
CA HIS A 121 -5.45 -4.07 -14.02
C HIS A 121 -6.51 -5.18 -14.01
N GLY A 122 -6.09 -6.40 -14.32
CA GLY A 122 -7.00 -7.54 -14.32
C GLY A 122 -7.55 -7.89 -12.94
N LYS A 123 -6.77 -7.63 -11.89
CA LYS A 123 -7.21 -7.88 -10.51
C LYS A 123 -8.22 -6.86 -10.03
N ILE A 124 -8.10 -5.62 -10.47
CA ILE A 124 -9.05 -4.56 -10.11
C ILE A 124 -10.37 -4.78 -10.83
N GLY A 125 -10.34 -5.25 -12.06
CA GLY A 125 -11.52 -5.71 -12.78
C GLY A 125 -12.06 -4.69 -13.78
N GLU A 126 -13.01 -3.83 -13.37
CA GLU A 126 -13.64 -2.90 -14.29
C GLU A 126 -12.61 -1.88 -14.80
N GLY A 127 -12.57 -1.72 -16.14
CA GLY A 127 -11.49 -0.97 -16.81
C GLY A 127 -11.35 0.48 -16.39
N THR A 128 -12.47 1.18 -16.26
CA THR A 128 -12.45 2.59 -15.87
C THR A 128 -11.93 2.77 -14.44
N LEU A 129 -12.35 1.90 -13.53
CA LEU A 129 -11.89 1.92 -12.14
C LEU A 129 -10.41 1.54 -12.07
N ALA A 130 -10.02 0.52 -12.82
CA ALA A 130 -8.63 0.07 -12.86
C ALA A 130 -7.70 1.17 -13.38
N ASP A 131 -8.08 1.81 -14.48
CA ASP A 131 -7.29 2.91 -15.06
C ASP A 131 -7.15 4.06 -14.06
N ALA A 132 -8.23 4.43 -13.39
CA ALA A 132 -8.20 5.52 -12.42
C ALA A 132 -7.30 5.21 -11.23
N ILE A 133 -7.39 4.00 -10.68
CA ILE A 133 -6.56 3.61 -9.55
C ILE A 133 -5.09 3.58 -9.95
N LEU A 134 -4.78 2.93 -11.07
CA LEU A 134 -3.40 2.79 -11.52
C LEU A 134 -2.76 4.12 -11.86
N ASP A 135 -3.51 5.03 -12.48
CA ASP A 135 -3.00 6.34 -12.83
C ASP A 135 -2.52 7.09 -11.58
N ARG A 136 -3.26 6.99 -10.49
CA ARG A 136 -2.92 7.68 -9.26
C ARG A 136 -1.80 7.02 -8.47
N ILE A 137 -1.59 5.73 -8.64
CA ILE A 137 -0.57 5.01 -7.89
C ILE A 137 0.79 5.08 -8.60
N VAL A 138 0.80 4.77 -9.90
CA VAL A 138 2.06 4.47 -10.59
C VAL A 138 2.94 5.71 -10.82
N HIS A 139 2.32 6.86 -11.09
CA HIS A 139 3.07 8.07 -11.46
C HIS A 139 3.92 8.65 -10.34
N ASP A 140 3.52 8.49 -9.09
CA ASP A 140 4.20 9.08 -7.94
C ASP A 140 4.80 8.01 -7.03
N SER A 141 5.34 6.94 -7.61
CA SER A 141 5.81 5.79 -6.84
C SER A 141 7.28 5.49 -7.08
N TYR A 142 7.97 5.10 -6.00
CA TYR A 142 9.24 4.38 -6.08
C TYR A 142 8.95 2.90 -5.97
N THR A 143 9.64 2.07 -6.76
CA THR A 143 9.43 0.63 -6.74
C THR A 143 10.66 -0.08 -6.18
N ILE A 144 10.43 -1.01 -5.26
CA ILE A 144 11.46 -1.84 -4.63
C ILE A 144 11.16 -3.29 -4.97
N PHE A 145 12.16 -4.00 -5.49
CA PHE A 145 12.04 -5.42 -5.82
C PHE A 145 12.75 -6.26 -4.76
N ILE A 146 12.10 -7.35 -4.33
CA ILE A 146 12.68 -8.31 -3.42
C ILE A 146 12.70 -9.68 -4.09
N ASP A 147 13.88 -10.29 -4.21
CA ASP A 147 14.09 -11.55 -4.92
C ASP A 147 14.02 -12.77 -4.00
N GLY A 148 12.86 -13.09 -3.46
CA GLY A 148 12.65 -14.32 -2.71
C GLY A 148 13.62 -14.52 -1.55
N GLU A 149 13.99 -15.80 -1.30
CA GLU A 149 14.84 -16.16 -0.15
C GLU A 149 16.26 -15.62 -0.25
N ASP A 150 16.83 -15.65 -1.45
CA ASP A 150 18.17 -15.15 -1.66
C ASP A 150 18.27 -13.68 -1.33
N SER A 151 17.27 -12.92 -1.74
CA SER A 151 17.20 -11.51 -1.45
C SER A 151 17.13 -11.25 0.05
N MET A 152 16.35 -12.02 0.79
CA MET A 152 16.27 -11.89 2.23
C MET A 152 17.63 -12.14 2.90
N ARG A 153 18.35 -13.18 2.48
CA ARG A 153 19.67 -13.48 3.02
C ARG A 153 20.66 -12.39 2.67
N LYS A 154 20.65 -11.93 1.42
CA LYS A 154 21.53 -10.85 0.98
C LYS A 154 21.26 -9.57 1.77
N ARG A 155 20.00 -9.26 2.00
CA ARG A 155 19.66 -8.07 2.77
C ARG A 155 20.17 -8.15 4.21
N LYS A 156 20.03 -9.29 4.84
CA LYS A 156 20.57 -9.49 6.19
C LYS A 156 22.09 -9.37 6.22
N GLY A 157 22.77 -9.90 5.20
CA GLY A 157 24.21 -9.82 5.12
C GLY A 157 24.73 -8.45 4.70
N ILE A 158 24.09 -7.81 3.74
CA ILE A 158 24.56 -6.56 3.15
C ILE A 158 24.14 -5.34 3.97
N GLN A 159 22.95 -5.38 4.52
CA GLN A 159 22.41 -4.24 5.25
C GLN A 159 22.75 -4.25 6.73
N ALA A 160 23.34 -5.32 7.17
CA ALA A 160 23.76 -5.44 8.56
C ALA A 160 24.84 -4.41 8.90
#